data_d034e7864dab143f2f981b41af0c9a5e
#
_entry.id   d034e7864dab143f2f981b41af0c9a5e
#
_cell.length_a   1.000
_cell.length_b   1.000
_cell.length_c   1.000
_cell.angle_alpha   90.00
_cell.angle_beta   90.00
_cell.angle_gamma   90.00
#
_symmetry.space_group_name_H-M   'P 1'
#
loop_
_entity.id
_entity.type
_entity.pdbx_description
1 polymer ?
#
loop_
_entity_poly.entity_id
_entity_poly.type
_entity_poly.pdbx_seq_one_letter_code
_entity_poly.pdbx_strand_id
1 'polypeptide(L)'
;MNQSRGTAQTDIPDWELGTVTFLLKQQTRRYFVQKTDGHTAYVNGAPLDDSTTMEIHIPRAESYLPVGVSGIRTCIQEITGLAAAPEVKILDGNGNAVEVTYDEASRTFTEHTKANAIGEQEREVALSTLKTYALYMMKQASRADIAKYFLKNSDAYSAITDTELGFVQKAVSFDFTNETVSDFCRYSDTLFSARVSVTLYQHRKDGTVKESVIEQSLFFEKQLSGGWLCYAMTAVNVAKESTLVRLTFRNGDTVLQSDFIDASANEIQCPVVTAPAGKQFSGWITETENEAGETVRALVLQPDETGKASLPAGNRLEPMTLLPLFEQDESKL
;
A
#
# COMPACT_ATOMS: atom_id res chain seq x y z
N MET A 1 -51.89 48.08 46.71
CA MET A 1 -51.47 46.71 46.55
C MET A 1 -50.80 46.59 45.17
N ASN A 2 -49.48 46.74 45.16
CA ASN A 2 -48.66 46.53 43.94
C ASN A 2 -47.96 45.18 44.04
N GLN A 3 -48.31 44.24 43.20
CA GLN A 3 -47.54 43.01 43.00
C GLN A 3 -46.66 43.20 41.78
N SER A 4 -45.35 43.34 41.99
CA SER A 4 -44.33 43.24 40.94
C SER A 4 -44.14 41.76 40.57
N ARG A 5 -44.38 41.42 39.32
CA ARG A 5 -43.97 40.13 38.73
C ARG A 5 -42.45 40.19 38.45
N GLY A 6 -41.70 39.45 39.23
CA GLY A 6 -40.29 39.15 38.93
C GLY A 6 -40.22 38.16 37.79
N THR A 7 -39.58 38.51 36.70
CA THR A 7 -39.12 37.60 35.67
C THR A 7 -37.92 36.82 36.23
N ALA A 8 -38.12 35.51 36.42
CA ALA A 8 -37.02 34.61 36.74
C ALA A 8 -36.14 34.49 35.47
N GLN A 9 -35.02 35.19 35.47
CA GLN A 9 -33.93 34.95 34.51
C GLN A 9 -33.22 33.69 34.97
N THR A 10 -33.42 32.59 34.26
CA THR A 10 -32.64 31.38 34.48
C THR A 10 -31.26 31.58 33.85
N ASP A 11 -30.31 32.04 34.67
CA ASP A 11 -28.90 32.00 34.31
C ASP A 11 -28.50 30.51 34.19
N ILE A 12 -28.31 30.05 32.96
CA ILE A 12 -27.68 28.76 32.71
C ILE A 12 -26.19 28.95 33.04
N PRO A 13 -25.64 28.18 33.99
CA PRO A 13 -24.26 28.38 34.40
C PRO A 13 -23.30 28.13 33.20
N ASP A 14 -22.32 29.01 33.04
CA ASP A 14 -21.29 28.94 31.96
C ASP A 14 -20.57 27.59 31.85
N TRP A 15 -20.54 26.81 32.95
CA TRP A 15 -19.94 25.50 32.99
C TRP A 15 -20.75 24.43 32.18
N GLU A 16 -22.05 24.59 32.02
CA GLU A 16 -22.88 23.66 31.22
C GLU A 16 -22.58 23.78 29.72
N LEU A 17 -22.35 25.00 29.25
CA LEU A 17 -21.93 25.24 27.85
C LEU A 17 -20.52 24.71 27.58
N GLY A 18 -19.59 24.88 28.54
CA GLY A 18 -18.25 24.31 28.44
C GLY A 18 -18.25 22.79 28.43
N THR A 19 -19.08 22.14 29.22
CA THR A 19 -19.22 20.70 29.28
C THR A 19 -19.80 20.13 27.98
N VAL A 20 -20.81 20.78 27.40
CA VAL A 20 -21.42 20.37 26.12
C VAL A 20 -20.38 20.50 24.97
N THR A 21 -19.61 21.55 24.92
CA THR A 21 -18.55 21.75 23.89
C THR A 21 -17.44 20.71 24.05
N PHE A 22 -17.04 20.39 25.27
CA PHE A 22 -16.02 19.38 25.55
C PHE A 22 -16.50 17.97 25.18
N LEU A 23 -17.74 17.60 25.51
CA LEU A 23 -18.34 16.30 25.13
C LEU A 23 -18.47 16.13 23.63
N LEU A 24 -18.86 17.20 22.90
CA LEU A 24 -18.92 17.18 21.44
C LEU A 24 -17.55 17.02 20.81
N LYS A 25 -16.50 17.68 21.33
CA LYS A 25 -15.12 17.51 20.86
C LYS A 25 -14.57 16.11 21.12
N GLN A 26 -14.87 15.50 22.27
CA GLN A 26 -14.43 14.14 22.60
C GLN A 26 -15.20 13.04 21.84
N GLN A 27 -16.37 13.32 21.29
CA GLN A 27 -17.18 12.35 20.57
C GLN A 27 -16.84 12.21 19.09
N THR A 28 -16.04 13.11 18.52
CA THR A 28 -15.61 12.95 17.13
C THR A 28 -14.52 11.89 17.02
N ARG A 29 -14.73 10.94 16.13
CA ARG A 29 -13.83 9.81 15.90
C ARG A 29 -13.26 9.88 14.52
N ARG A 30 -12.11 9.24 14.34
CA ARG A 30 -11.53 8.99 13.03
C ARG A 30 -11.96 7.61 12.56
N TYR A 31 -12.31 7.51 11.30
CA TYR A 31 -12.60 6.26 10.62
C TYR A 31 -11.76 6.19 9.36
N PHE A 32 -11.52 4.98 8.88
CA PHE A 32 -10.70 4.74 7.70
C PHE A 32 -11.48 3.91 6.68
N VAL A 33 -11.22 4.18 5.40
CA VAL A 33 -11.73 3.38 4.29
C VAL A 33 -10.54 2.85 3.51
N GLN A 34 -10.36 1.54 3.53
CA GLN A 34 -9.39 0.84 2.70
C GLN A 34 -10.08 0.31 1.47
N LYS A 35 -9.68 0.80 0.32
CA LYS A 35 -10.30 0.48 -0.98
C LYS A 35 -9.27 0.34 -2.09
N THR A 36 -9.67 -0.26 -3.20
CA THR A 36 -8.90 -0.25 -4.45
C THR A 36 -8.78 1.19 -4.97
N ASP A 37 -7.59 1.56 -5.41
CA ASP A 37 -7.34 2.85 -6.05
C ASP A 37 -8.18 2.96 -7.34
N GLY A 38 -8.80 4.12 -7.55
CA GLY A 38 -9.78 4.33 -8.63
C GLY A 38 -11.22 3.92 -8.32
N HIS A 39 -11.49 3.20 -7.20
CA HIS A 39 -12.85 3.00 -6.69
C HIS A 39 -13.32 4.24 -5.90
N THR A 40 -14.61 4.49 -5.88
CA THR A 40 -15.20 5.65 -5.18
C THR A 40 -15.88 5.21 -3.89
N ALA A 41 -15.43 5.74 -2.75
CA ALA A 41 -16.11 5.57 -1.48
C ALA A 41 -17.17 6.65 -1.26
N TYR A 42 -18.32 6.25 -0.72
CA TYR A 42 -19.40 7.13 -0.30
C TYR A 42 -19.59 7.00 1.21
N VAL A 43 -19.68 8.13 1.89
CA VAL A 43 -19.87 8.22 3.34
C VAL A 43 -21.20 8.94 3.57
N ASN A 44 -22.16 8.26 4.19
CA ASN A 44 -23.53 8.78 4.40
C ASN A 44 -24.16 9.34 3.11
N GLY A 45 -23.89 8.69 1.96
CA GLY A 45 -24.41 9.06 0.65
C GLY A 45 -23.63 10.14 -0.11
N ALA A 46 -22.61 10.76 0.49
CA ALA A 46 -21.72 11.72 -0.19
C ALA A 46 -20.40 11.05 -0.62
N PRO A 47 -19.88 11.34 -1.83
CA PRO A 47 -18.59 10.80 -2.24
C PRO A 47 -17.46 11.37 -1.37
N LEU A 48 -16.52 10.50 -1.02
CA LEU A 48 -15.32 10.89 -0.28
C LEU A 48 -14.29 11.47 -1.25
N ASP A 49 -13.75 12.63 -0.93
CA ASP A 49 -12.78 13.33 -1.76
C ASP A 49 -11.40 12.66 -1.71
N ASP A 50 -10.67 12.63 -2.81
CA ASP A 50 -9.33 12.03 -2.89
C ASP A 50 -8.30 12.78 -2.04
N SER A 51 -8.57 14.04 -1.65
CA SER A 51 -7.72 14.77 -0.70
C SER A 51 -7.68 14.13 0.70
N THR A 52 -8.66 13.25 1.02
CA THR A 52 -8.68 12.47 2.26
C THR A 52 -7.81 11.22 2.20
N THR A 53 -7.21 10.90 1.04
CA THR A 53 -6.30 9.74 0.92
C THR A 53 -5.02 10.01 1.69
N MET A 54 -4.71 9.11 2.62
CA MET A 54 -3.55 9.19 3.50
C MET A 54 -2.41 8.30 3.03
N GLU A 55 -2.75 7.11 2.54
CA GLU A 55 -1.78 6.11 2.12
C GLU A 55 -2.19 5.48 0.78
N ILE A 56 -1.18 5.09 -0.01
CA ILE A 56 -1.34 4.26 -1.20
C ILE A 56 -0.37 3.10 -1.10
N HIS A 57 -0.90 1.88 -1.11
CA HIS A 57 -0.10 0.66 -1.13
C HIS A 57 0.07 0.21 -2.58
N ILE A 58 1.33 0.17 -3.02
CA ILE A 58 1.73 -0.29 -4.34
C ILE A 58 2.09 -1.78 -4.23
N PRO A 59 1.37 -2.66 -4.94
CA PRO A 59 1.66 -4.09 -4.87
C PRO A 59 3.02 -4.39 -5.49
N ARG A 60 3.69 -5.39 -4.92
CA ARG A 60 4.97 -5.93 -5.41
C ARG A 60 4.97 -6.21 -6.91
N ALA A 61 3.85 -6.68 -7.43
CA ALA A 61 3.67 -7.00 -8.83
C ALA A 61 3.96 -5.84 -9.79
N GLU A 62 3.75 -4.58 -9.33
CA GLU A 62 3.85 -3.41 -10.21
C GLU A 62 5.23 -3.24 -10.86
N SER A 63 6.32 -3.58 -10.15
CA SER A 63 7.67 -3.50 -10.70
C SER A 63 7.96 -4.49 -11.84
N TYR A 64 7.09 -5.48 -12.03
CA TYR A 64 7.19 -6.51 -13.09
C TYR A 64 6.20 -6.31 -14.21
N LEU A 65 5.29 -5.32 -14.10
CA LEU A 65 4.31 -5.05 -15.14
C LEU A 65 4.92 -4.23 -16.27
N PRO A 66 4.42 -4.38 -17.51
CA PRO A 66 4.86 -3.56 -18.64
C PRO A 66 4.60 -2.07 -18.39
N VAL A 67 5.40 -1.21 -19.03
CA VAL A 67 5.24 0.24 -18.94
C VAL A 67 3.81 0.64 -19.35
N GLY A 68 3.16 1.42 -18.49
CA GLY A 68 1.78 1.87 -18.69
C GLY A 68 0.70 0.93 -18.15
N VAL A 69 1.09 -0.20 -17.56
CA VAL A 69 0.17 -1.07 -16.83
C VAL A 69 0.42 -0.88 -15.33
N SER A 70 -0.61 -0.52 -14.57
CA SER A 70 -0.54 -0.40 -13.12
C SER A 70 -1.01 -1.68 -12.44
N GLY A 71 -0.41 -1.99 -11.30
CA GLY A 71 -0.91 -3.02 -10.39
C GLY A 71 -2.24 -2.60 -9.75
N ILE A 72 -2.89 -3.53 -9.06
CA ILE A 72 -4.06 -3.20 -8.25
C ILE A 72 -3.56 -2.56 -6.96
N ARG A 73 -3.50 -1.24 -6.95
CA ARG A 73 -3.13 -0.46 -5.77
C ARG A 73 -4.31 -0.39 -4.82
N THR A 74 -4.03 -0.31 -3.53
CA THR A 74 -5.04 0.00 -2.51
C THR A 74 -4.71 1.32 -1.85
N CYS A 75 -5.73 2.07 -1.46
CA CYS A 75 -5.54 3.32 -0.74
C CYS A 75 -6.34 3.33 0.56
N ILE A 76 -5.86 4.11 1.53
CA ILE A 76 -6.53 4.37 2.79
C ILE A 76 -6.95 5.83 2.81
N GLN A 77 -8.25 6.08 2.98
CA GLN A 77 -8.83 7.41 3.13
C GLN A 77 -9.27 7.62 4.58
N GLU A 78 -9.07 8.82 5.11
CA GLU A 78 -9.47 9.19 6.46
C GLU A 78 -10.82 9.93 6.44
N ILE A 79 -11.69 9.57 7.37
CA ILE A 79 -12.97 10.24 7.64
C ILE A 79 -12.88 10.84 9.05
N THR A 80 -13.08 12.14 9.16
CA THR A 80 -13.03 12.85 10.43
C THR A 80 -14.36 13.54 10.75
N GLY A 81 -14.52 13.98 12.01
CA GLY A 81 -15.65 14.82 12.42
C GLY A 81 -16.96 14.08 12.68
N LEU A 82 -16.97 12.74 12.69
CA LEU A 82 -18.16 11.94 12.94
C LEU A 82 -18.21 11.42 14.39
N ALA A 83 -19.40 11.49 15.02
CA ALA A 83 -19.63 11.00 16.38
C ALA A 83 -19.87 9.48 16.44
N ALA A 84 -20.32 8.88 15.36
CA ALA A 84 -20.62 7.45 15.23
C ALA A 84 -20.11 6.90 13.90
N ALA A 85 -20.02 5.57 13.78
CA ALA A 85 -19.64 4.91 12.56
C ALA A 85 -20.61 5.29 11.42
N PRO A 86 -20.10 5.78 10.27
CA PRO A 86 -20.93 6.15 9.14
C PRO A 86 -21.42 4.92 8.36
N GLU A 87 -22.43 5.14 7.51
CA GLU A 87 -22.69 4.23 6.41
C GLU A 87 -21.64 4.42 5.33
N VAL A 88 -20.93 3.34 4.97
CA VAL A 88 -19.91 3.37 3.91
C VAL A 88 -20.34 2.43 2.79
N LYS A 89 -20.29 2.94 1.57
CA LYS A 89 -20.51 2.21 0.34
C LYS A 89 -19.35 2.48 -0.63
N ILE A 90 -18.84 1.44 -1.27
CA ILE A 90 -17.79 1.57 -2.28
C ILE A 90 -18.34 1.11 -3.63
N LEU A 91 -18.06 1.89 -4.67
CA LEU A 91 -18.36 1.55 -6.05
C LEU A 91 -17.07 1.30 -6.82
N ASP A 92 -17.05 0.24 -7.64
CA ASP A 92 -15.95 -0.01 -8.58
C ASP A 92 -15.93 1.01 -9.73
N GLY A 93 -14.92 0.93 -10.60
CA GLY A 93 -14.78 1.82 -11.76
C GLY A 93 -15.92 1.74 -12.78
N ASN A 94 -16.79 0.72 -12.69
CA ASN A 94 -17.99 0.55 -13.52
C ASN A 94 -19.28 1.02 -12.81
N GLY A 95 -19.17 1.50 -11.56
CA GLY A 95 -20.30 1.94 -10.75
C GLY A 95 -21.05 0.82 -10.02
N ASN A 96 -20.52 -0.40 -9.98
CA ASN A 96 -21.11 -1.50 -9.23
C ASN A 96 -20.72 -1.42 -7.75
N ALA A 97 -21.66 -1.76 -6.87
CA ALA A 97 -21.37 -1.84 -5.44
C ALA A 97 -20.45 -3.02 -5.11
N VAL A 98 -19.40 -2.75 -4.33
CA VAL A 98 -18.45 -3.74 -3.83
C VAL A 98 -18.80 -4.09 -2.38
N GLU A 99 -18.53 -5.32 -1.98
CA GLU A 99 -18.73 -5.76 -0.60
C GLU A 99 -17.75 -5.03 0.34
N VAL A 100 -18.25 -4.55 1.48
CA VAL A 100 -17.48 -3.81 2.48
C VAL A 100 -17.69 -4.44 3.85
N THR A 101 -16.62 -4.69 4.58
CA THR A 101 -16.68 -5.08 6.00
C THR A 101 -16.18 -3.95 6.88
N TYR A 102 -16.70 -3.87 8.10
CA TYR A 102 -16.28 -2.90 9.10
C TYR A 102 -15.64 -3.60 10.29
N ASP A 103 -14.44 -3.19 10.64
CA ASP A 103 -13.74 -3.57 11.87
C ASP A 103 -13.87 -2.43 12.89
N GLU A 104 -14.55 -2.70 14.00
CA GLU A 104 -14.78 -1.72 15.06
C GLU A 104 -13.49 -1.38 15.83
N ALA A 105 -12.57 -2.32 15.98
CA ALA A 105 -11.33 -2.11 16.73
C ALA A 105 -10.41 -1.10 16.05
N SER A 106 -10.18 -1.27 14.75
CA SER A 106 -9.39 -0.35 13.92
C SER A 106 -10.23 0.81 13.35
N ARG A 107 -11.56 0.74 13.45
CA ARG A 107 -12.53 1.67 12.82
C ARG A 107 -12.34 1.76 11.31
N THR A 108 -12.03 0.64 10.67
CA THR A 108 -11.71 0.57 9.25
C THR A 108 -12.80 -0.16 8.48
N PHE A 109 -13.27 0.48 7.42
CA PHE A 109 -14.09 -0.13 6.39
C PHE A 109 -13.17 -0.68 5.31
N THR A 110 -13.22 -1.99 5.07
CA THR A 110 -12.37 -2.66 4.09
C THR A 110 -13.20 -3.20 2.94
N GLU A 111 -12.81 -2.83 1.73
CA GLU A 111 -13.32 -3.38 0.50
C GLU A 111 -12.89 -4.83 0.33
N HIS A 112 -13.84 -5.70 0.00
CA HIS A 112 -13.58 -7.05 -0.45
C HIS A 112 -13.79 -7.17 -1.96
N THR A 113 -12.71 -6.99 -2.72
CA THR A 113 -12.72 -7.40 -4.12
C THR A 113 -12.83 -8.91 -4.19
N LYS A 114 -13.83 -9.39 -4.92
CA LYS A 114 -13.86 -10.82 -5.27
C LYS A 114 -12.58 -11.10 -6.04
N ALA A 115 -11.72 -11.92 -5.44
CA ALA A 115 -10.53 -12.40 -6.14
C ALA A 115 -10.99 -12.92 -7.51
N ASN A 116 -10.38 -12.42 -8.57
CA ASN A 116 -10.64 -12.92 -9.90
C ASN A 116 -10.36 -14.43 -9.88
N ALA A 117 -11.38 -15.23 -10.18
CA ALA A 117 -11.19 -16.68 -10.25
C ALA A 117 -10.22 -16.98 -11.37
N ILE A 118 -9.15 -17.73 -11.07
CA ILE A 118 -8.23 -18.23 -12.09
C ILE A 118 -8.97 -19.23 -12.97
N GLY A 119 -8.86 -19.08 -14.31
CA GLY A 119 -9.36 -20.06 -15.25
C GLY A 119 -8.50 -21.33 -15.28
N GLU A 120 -9.08 -22.43 -15.75
CA GLU A 120 -8.36 -23.71 -15.82
C GLU A 120 -7.10 -23.61 -16.70
N GLN A 121 -7.19 -22.91 -17.82
CA GLN A 121 -6.07 -22.72 -18.74
C GLN A 121 -4.92 -21.91 -18.09
N GLU A 122 -5.24 -20.82 -17.37
CA GLU A 122 -4.26 -20.02 -16.67
C GLU A 122 -3.60 -20.82 -15.54
N ARG A 123 -4.39 -21.61 -14.81
CA ARG A 123 -3.89 -22.49 -13.75
C ARG A 123 -2.92 -23.55 -14.31
N GLU A 124 -3.30 -24.21 -15.39
CA GLU A 124 -2.49 -25.25 -16.01
C GLU A 124 -1.16 -24.68 -16.53
N VAL A 125 -1.18 -23.56 -17.25
CA VAL A 125 0.06 -22.94 -17.76
C VAL A 125 0.97 -22.48 -16.62
N ALA A 126 0.42 -21.92 -15.55
CA ALA A 126 1.20 -21.45 -14.41
C ALA A 126 1.94 -22.60 -13.72
N LEU A 127 1.25 -23.71 -13.44
CA LEU A 127 1.84 -24.93 -12.88
C LEU A 127 2.88 -25.56 -13.82
N SER A 128 2.56 -25.69 -15.10
CA SER A 128 3.47 -26.27 -16.12
C SER A 128 4.74 -25.44 -16.27
N THR A 129 4.62 -24.10 -16.20
CA THR A 129 5.76 -23.18 -16.25
C THR A 129 6.71 -23.43 -15.08
N LEU A 130 6.20 -23.47 -13.83
CA LEU A 130 7.03 -23.66 -12.65
C LEU A 130 7.67 -25.07 -12.65
N LYS A 131 6.92 -26.12 -13.00
CA LYS A 131 7.46 -27.48 -13.10
C LYS A 131 8.57 -27.57 -14.14
N THR A 132 8.37 -26.98 -15.33
CA THR A 132 9.39 -26.98 -16.39
C THR A 132 10.63 -26.22 -15.97
N TYR A 133 10.48 -25.07 -15.30
CA TYR A 133 11.59 -24.35 -14.69
C TYR A 133 12.35 -25.24 -13.69
N ALA A 134 11.65 -25.90 -12.76
CA ALA A 134 12.27 -26.78 -11.78
C ALA A 134 13.05 -27.94 -12.44
N LEU A 135 12.48 -28.58 -13.45
CA LEU A 135 13.15 -29.63 -14.22
C LEU A 135 14.37 -29.12 -14.99
N TYR A 136 14.29 -27.89 -15.53
CA TYR A 136 15.44 -27.29 -16.21
C TYR A 136 16.60 -27.05 -15.24
N MET A 137 16.31 -26.50 -14.04
CA MET A 137 17.31 -26.33 -12.98
C MET A 137 17.94 -27.65 -12.54
N MET A 138 17.23 -28.78 -12.69
CA MET A 138 17.71 -30.14 -12.43
C MET A 138 18.36 -30.80 -13.66
N LYS A 139 18.57 -30.08 -14.77
CA LYS A 139 19.08 -30.60 -16.06
C LYS A 139 18.24 -31.73 -16.64
N GLN A 140 16.92 -31.71 -16.38
CA GLN A 140 15.95 -32.69 -16.91
C GLN A 140 15.04 -32.11 -17.99
N ALA A 141 15.06 -30.80 -18.17
CA ALA A 141 14.41 -30.13 -19.29
C ALA A 141 15.45 -29.37 -20.12
N SER A 142 15.16 -29.16 -21.38
CA SER A 142 15.99 -28.47 -22.36
C SER A 142 15.61 -26.98 -22.45
N ARG A 143 16.46 -26.16 -23.10
CA ARG A 143 16.10 -24.79 -23.49
C ARG A 143 14.85 -24.75 -24.39
N ALA A 144 14.63 -25.78 -25.22
CA ALA A 144 13.45 -25.89 -26.05
C ALA A 144 12.17 -26.12 -25.21
N ASP A 145 12.29 -26.82 -24.08
CA ASP A 145 11.16 -27.01 -23.17
C ASP A 145 10.84 -25.72 -22.40
N ILE A 146 11.82 -24.99 -21.93
CA ILE A 146 11.64 -23.66 -21.33
C ILE A 146 10.98 -22.70 -22.32
N ALA A 147 11.40 -22.70 -23.59
CA ALA A 147 10.85 -21.83 -24.62
C ALA A 147 9.36 -22.08 -24.97
N LYS A 148 8.75 -23.17 -24.48
CA LYS A 148 7.31 -23.44 -24.61
C LYS A 148 6.48 -22.62 -23.63
N TYR A 149 7.07 -22.21 -22.50
CA TYR A 149 6.39 -21.56 -21.39
C TYR A 149 6.90 -20.15 -21.10
N PHE A 150 8.11 -19.80 -21.55
CA PHE A 150 8.72 -18.49 -21.33
C PHE A 150 8.86 -17.71 -22.63
N LEU A 151 8.63 -16.41 -22.53
CA LEU A 151 8.82 -15.48 -23.64
C LEU A 151 10.32 -15.32 -23.94
N LYS A 152 10.77 -15.74 -25.13
CA LYS A 152 12.21 -15.85 -25.49
C LYS A 152 13.01 -14.57 -25.36
N ASN A 153 12.37 -13.40 -25.51
CA ASN A 153 13.04 -12.10 -25.44
C ASN A 153 12.86 -11.42 -24.08
N SER A 154 12.41 -12.17 -23.05
CA SER A 154 12.25 -11.64 -21.72
C SER A 154 13.51 -11.83 -20.87
N ASP A 155 13.68 -10.94 -19.88
CA ASP A 155 14.74 -11.05 -18.88
C ASP A 155 14.66 -12.35 -18.10
N ALA A 156 13.44 -12.85 -17.82
CA ALA A 156 13.24 -14.14 -17.14
C ALA A 156 13.79 -15.30 -17.97
N TYR A 157 13.52 -15.33 -19.27
CA TYR A 157 14.06 -16.38 -20.14
C TYR A 157 15.59 -16.33 -20.17
N SER A 158 16.18 -15.15 -20.37
CA SER A 158 17.64 -14.95 -20.40
C SER A 158 18.28 -15.33 -19.06
N ALA A 159 17.75 -14.86 -17.95
CA ALA A 159 18.23 -15.19 -16.61
C ALA A 159 18.24 -16.70 -16.34
N ILE A 160 17.20 -17.42 -16.79
CA ILE A 160 17.11 -18.88 -16.61
C ILE A 160 18.11 -19.59 -17.52
N THR A 161 18.18 -19.23 -18.82
CA THR A 161 18.95 -19.98 -19.82
C THR A 161 20.43 -19.65 -19.82
N ASP A 162 20.83 -18.48 -19.31
CA ASP A 162 22.23 -18.06 -19.20
C ASP A 162 22.84 -18.40 -17.84
N THR A 163 22.03 -18.91 -16.90
CA THR A 163 22.53 -19.41 -15.61
C THR A 163 23.34 -20.68 -15.84
N GLU A 164 24.61 -20.64 -15.38
CA GLU A 164 25.42 -21.84 -15.30
C GLU A 164 24.87 -22.77 -14.23
N LEU A 165 24.26 -23.88 -14.66
CA LEU A 165 23.78 -24.89 -13.74
C LEU A 165 24.96 -25.65 -13.14
N GLY A 166 25.23 -25.44 -11.87
CA GLY A 166 26.26 -26.11 -11.10
C GLY A 166 26.10 -27.65 -11.06
N PHE A 167 26.83 -28.29 -10.17
CA PHE A 167 26.68 -29.74 -9.98
C PHE A 167 25.28 -30.07 -9.46
N VAL A 168 24.51 -30.82 -10.25
CA VAL A 168 23.21 -31.37 -9.86
C VAL A 168 23.37 -32.85 -9.61
N GLN A 169 23.06 -33.33 -8.41
CA GLN A 169 23.11 -34.74 -8.10
C GLN A 169 22.09 -35.51 -8.93
N LYS A 170 22.53 -36.56 -9.62
CA LYS A 170 21.67 -37.37 -10.51
C LYS A 170 20.55 -38.02 -9.69
N ALA A 171 19.32 -37.74 -10.06
CA ALA A 171 18.12 -38.45 -9.61
C ALA A 171 17.70 -39.49 -10.62
N VAL A 172 16.95 -40.47 -10.18
CA VAL A 172 16.37 -41.57 -11.01
C VAL A 172 15.01 -41.10 -11.56
N SER A 173 14.23 -40.44 -10.73
CA SER A 173 12.93 -39.88 -11.06
C SER A 173 12.62 -38.63 -10.26
N PHE A 174 11.60 -37.91 -10.68
CA PHE A 174 11.10 -36.67 -10.09
C PHE A 174 9.59 -36.76 -9.98
N ASP A 175 9.04 -36.39 -8.84
CA ASP A 175 7.60 -36.24 -8.62
C ASP A 175 7.27 -34.84 -8.13
N PHE A 176 6.09 -34.35 -8.48
CA PHE A 176 5.55 -33.10 -7.98
C PHE A 176 4.28 -33.34 -7.19
N THR A 177 4.17 -32.68 -6.04
CA THR A 177 2.98 -32.70 -5.17
C THR A 177 2.71 -31.29 -4.61
N ASN A 178 1.64 -31.16 -3.83
CA ASN A 178 1.25 -29.93 -3.15
C ASN A 178 1.22 -28.73 -4.11
N GLU A 179 0.64 -28.94 -5.28
CA GLU A 179 0.53 -27.95 -6.34
C GLU A 179 -0.50 -26.89 -5.96
N THR A 180 -0.05 -25.66 -5.78
CA THR A 180 -0.93 -24.53 -5.46
C THR A 180 -0.72 -23.38 -6.43
N VAL A 181 -1.83 -22.69 -6.76
CA VAL A 181 -1.81 -21.40 -7.44
C VAL A 181 -2.64 -20.45 -6.60
N SER A 182 -2.03 -19.38 -6.12
CA SER A 182 -2.62 -18.36 -5.26
C SER A 182 -2.29 -16.96 -5.77
N ASP A 183 -2.78 -15.94 -5.10
CA ASP A 183 -2.52 -14.52 -5.41
C ASP A 183 -2.70 -14.20 -6.89
N PHE A 184 -3.72 -14.83 -7.52
CA PHE A 184 -4.04 -14.59 -8.92
C PHE A 184 -4.56 -13.16 -9.11
N CYS A 185 -3.93 -12.44 -10.02
CA CYS A 185 -4.33 -11.08 -10.40
C CYS A 185 -4.38 -10.97 -11.93
N ARG A 186 -5.53 -10.57 -12.46
CA ARG A 186 -5.71 -10.25 -13.87
C ARG A 186 -5.66 -8.74 -14.05
N TYR A 187 -4.66 -8.26 -14.78
CA TYR A 187 -4.46 -6.82 -15.07
C TYR A 187 -5.20 -6.39 -16.34
N SER A 188 -5.34 -7.32 -17.30
CA SER A 188 -6.07 -7.11 -18.54
C SER A 188 -6.46 -8.47 -19.16
N ASP A 189 -7.11 -8.46 -20.33
CA ASP A 189 -7.39 -9.67 -21.11
C ASP A 189 -6.13 -10.37 -21.62
N THR A 190 -4.99 -9.69 -21.57
CA THR A 190 -3.71 -10.17 -22.08
C THR A 190 -2.62 -10.26 -21.01
N LEU A 191 -2.88 -9.92 -19.75
CA LEU A 191 -1.89 -9.92 -18.69
C LEU A 191 -2.46 -10.48 -17.39
N PHE A 192 -1.74 -11.41 -16.76
CA PHE A 192 -2.02 -11.85 -15.40
C PHE A 192 -0.75 -12.21 -14.64
N SER A 193 -0.84 -12.28 -13.33
CA SER A 193 0.16 -12.89 -12.46
C SER A 193 -0.46 -13.91 -11.52
N ALA A 194 0.37 -14.83 -11.05
CA ALA A 194 -0.01 -15.79 -10.02
C ALA A 194 1.22 -16.19 -9.20
N ARG A 195 0.99 -16.48 -7.92
CA ARG A 195 1.94 -17.16 -7.06
C ARG A 195 1.74 -18.66 -7.23
N VAL A 196 2.80 -19.36 -7.57
CA VAL A 196 2.77 -20.80 -7.85
C VAL A 196 3.75 -21.51 -6.93
N SER A 197 3.30 -22.59 -6.30
CA SER A 197 4.13 -23.42 -5.44
C SER A 197 3.97 -24.90 -5.78
N VAL A 198 5.07 -25.62 -5.75
CA VAL A 198 5.11 -27.09 -5.91
C VAL A 198 6.15 -27.69 -4.97
N THR A 199 5.91 -28.90 -4.49
CA THR A 199 6.92 -29.70 -3.80
C THR A 199 7.54 -30.68 -4.77
N LEU A 200 8.85 -30.56 -5.00
CA LEU A 200 9.64 -31.43 -5.87
C LEU A 200 10.30 -32.53 -5.04
N TYR A 201 10.06 -33.78 -5.35
CA TYR A 201 10.75 -34.95 -4.83
C TYR A 201 11.75 -35.48 -5.83
N GLN A 202 13.02 -35.58 -5.42
CA GLN A 202 14.12 -36.14 -6.21
C GLN A 202 14.46 -37.53 -5.66
N HIS A 203 14.11 -38.58 -6.36
CA HIS A 203 14.46 -39.97 -6.00
C HIS A 203 15.87 -40.30 -6.49
N ARG A 204 16.77 -40.67 -5.61
CA ARG A 204 18.18 -40.93 -5.93
C ARG A 204 18.45 -42.43 -6.02
N LYS A 205 19.58 -42.79 -6.65
CA LYS A 205 20.00 -44.19 -6.83
C LYS A 205 20.28 -44.92 -5.54
N ASP A 206 20.66 -44.20 -4.49
CA ASP A 206 20.93 -44.71 -3.14
C ASP A 206 19.66 -44.96 -2.30
N GLY A 207 18.48 -44.74 -2.90
CA GLY A 207 17.18 -44.86 -2.24
C GLY A 207 16.79 -43.64 -1.41
N THR A 208 17.62 -42.61 -1.35
CA THR A 208 17.25 -41.36 -0.64
C THR A 208 16.33 -40.51 -1.49
N VAL A 209 15.45 -39.77 -0.81
CA VAL A 209 14.55 -38.79 -1.46
C VAL A 209 14.89 -37.39 -0.92
N LYS A 210 15.15 -36.47 -1.83
CA LYS A 210 15.31 -35.06 -1.47
C LYS A 210 14.03 -34.31 -1.80
N GLU A 211 13.45 -33.69 -0.79
CA GLU A 211 12.30 -32.80 -0.92
C GLU A 211 12.76 -31.35 -1.06
N SER A 212 12.09 -30.58 -1.90
CA SER A 212 12.33 -29.15 -2.10
C SER A 212 11.03 -28.45 -2.46
N VAL A 213 10.63 -27.45 -1.69
CA VAL A 213 9.52 -26.56 -2.02
C VAL A 213 10.05 -25.49 -2.98
N ILE A 214 9.39 -25.34 -4.11
CA ILE A 214 9.70 -24.32 -5.12
C ILE A 214 8.49 -23.41 -5.23
N GLU A 215 8.69 -22.14 -4.98
CA GLU A 215 7.62 -21.14 -4.98
C GLU A 215 8.10 -19.88 -5.69
N GLN A 216 7.29 -19.39 -6.65
CA GLN A 216 7.61 -18.22 -7.47
C GLN A 216 6.34 -17.42 -7.76
N SER A 217 6.50 -16.11 -7.91
CA SER A 217 5.50 -15.26 -8.56
C SER A 217 5.82 -15.18 -10.05
N LEU A 218 4.85 -15.55 -10.88
CA LEU A 218 4.97 -15.65 -12.33
C LEU A 218 4.05 -14.62 -12.99
N PHE A 219 4.55 -13.96 -14.05
CA PHE A 219 3.83 -12.95 -14.80
C PHE A 219 3.69 -13.39 -16.25
N PHE A 220 2.46 -13.39 -16.75
CA PHE A 220 2.12 -13.97 -18.06
C PHE A 220 1.55 -12.93 -19.01
N GLU A 221 1.97 -13.04 -20.27
CA GLU A 221 1.41 -12.30 -21.40
C GLU A 221 0.78 -13.25 -22.40
N LYS A 222 -0.42 -12.87 -22.88
CA LYS A 222 -1.14 -13.65 -23.90
C LYS A 222 -0.57 -13.36 -25.28
N GLN A 223 -0.20 -14.39 -25.99
CA GLN A 223 0.32 -14.29 -27.34
C GLN A 223 -0.80 -14.16 -28.37
N LEU A 224 -0.51 -13.60 -29.52
CA LEU A 224 -1.45 -13.50 -30.64
C LEU A 224 -2.02 -14.86 -31.07
N SER A 225 -1.28 -15.93 -30.87
CA SER A 225 -1.70 -17.31 -31.07
C SER A 225 -2.71 -17.82 -30.04
N GLY A 226 -3.01 -17.05 -29.00
CA GLY A 226 -3.95 -17.38 -27.93
C GLY A 226 -3.33 -18.09 -26.71
N GLY A 227 -2.06 -18.52 -26.77
CA GLY A 227 -1.35 -19.11 -25.63
C GLY A 227 -0.77 -18.08 -24.68
N TRP A 228 -0.47 -18.50 -23.43
CA TRP A 228 0.16 -17.67 -22.42
C TRP A 228 1.65 -18.00 -22.30
N LEU A 229 2.52 -16.98 -22.24
CA LEU A 229 3.94 -17.14 -21.96
C LEU A 229 4.35 -16.31 -20.77
N CYS A 230 5.18 -16.87 -19.90
CA CYS A 230 5.77 -16.18 -18.75
C CYS A 230 6.86 -15.22 -19.24
N TYR A 231 6.72 -13.93 -18.95
CA TYR A 231 7.72 -12.93 -19.32
C TYR A 231 8.55 -12.44 -18.13
N ALA A 232 8.03 -12.60 -16.90
CA ALA A 232 8.76 -12.26 -15.67
C ALA A 232 8.51 -13.31 -14.60
N MET A 233 9.52 -13.56 -13.78
CA MET A 233 9.48 -14.48 -12.65
C MET A 233 10.29 -13.90 -11.50
N THR A 234 9.78 -13.99 -10.27
CA THR A 234 10.48 -13.54 -9.08
C THR A 234 10.23 -14.44 -7.89
N ALA A 235 11.25 -14.60 -7.04
CA ALA A 235 11.07 -15.28 -5.75
C ALA A 235 10.10 -14.47 -4.86
N VAL A 236 9.24 -15.19 -4.16
CA VAL A 236 8.16 -14.59 -3.34
C VAL A 236 8.67 -13.61 -2.28
N ASN A 237 9.92 -13.75 -1.83
CA ASN A 237 10.50 -12.95 -0.74
C ASN A 237 11.36 -11.75 -1.20
N VAL A 238 11.55 -11.52 -2.50
CA VAL A 238 12.57 -10.57 -3.00
C VAL A 238 12.02 -9.17 -3.27
N ALA A 239 10.79 -9.05 -3.76
CA ALA A 239 10.22 -7.75 -4.02
C ALA A 239 9.45 -7.23 -2.79
N LYS A 240 9.62 -5.96 -2.43
CA LYS A 240 8.91 -5.32 -1.32
C LYS A 240 7.68 -4.59 -1.85
N GLU A 241 6.59 -4.66 -1.09
CA GLU A 241 5.50 -3.72 -1.27
C GLU A 241 6.02 -2.32 -0.93
N SER A 242 5.64 -1.34 -1.72
CA SER A 242 5.92 0.07 -1.43
C SER A 242 4.66 0.72 -0.89
N THR A 243 4.83 1.57 0.12
CA THR A 243 3.75 2.37 0.68
C THR A 243 4.09 3.83 0.44
N LEU A 244 3.22 4.54 -0.24
CA LEU A 244 3.30 5.98 -0.34
C LEU A 244 2.43 6.59 0.77
N VAL A 245 2.97 7.58 1.49
CA VAL A 245 2.26 8.31 2.55
C VAL A 245 2.11 9.76 2.14
N ARG A 246 0.99 10.36 2.51
CA ARG A 246 0.74 11.77 2.24
C ARG A 246 1.44 12.63 3.28
N LEU A 247 2.33 13.50 2.82
CA LEU A 247 2.88 14.60 3.61
C LEU A 247 2.27 15.91 3.15
N THR A 248 1.66 16.64 4.08
CA THR A 248 1.04 17.94 3.81
C THR A 248 1.77 19.03 4.59
N PHE A 249 2.39 19.96 3.89
CA PHE A 249 3.05 21.13 4.45
C PHE A 249 2.10 22.31 4.44
N ARG A 250 1.87 22.94 5.60
CA ARG A 250 0.95 24.08 5.74
C ARG A 250 1.65 25.22 6.47
N ASN A 251 1.22 26.45 6.15
CA ASN A 251 1.54 27.63 6.94
C ASN A 251 0.22 28.31 7.33
N GLY A 252 -0.20 28.14 8.56
CA GLY A 252 -1.55 28.44 9.02
C GLY A 252 -2.58 27.61 8.21
N ASP A 253 -3.55 28.29 7.61
CA ASP A 253 -4.59 27.65 6.81
C ASP A 253 -4.18 27.35 5.35
N THR A 254 -3.01 27.85 4.92
CA THR A 254 -2.53 27.68 3.53
C THR A 254 -1.75 26.38 3.40
N VAL A 255 -2.18 25.51 2.47
CA VAL A 255 -1.40 24.35 2.03
C VAL A 255 -0.32 24.83 1.08
N LEU A 256 0.94 24.58 1.42
CA LEU A 256 2.10 24.92 0.60
C LEU A 256 2.42 23.80 -0.39
N GLN A 257 2.33 22.56 0.08
CA GLN A 257 2.62 21.36 -0.68
C GLN A 257 1.88 20.18 -0.06
N SER A 258 1.39 19.24 -0.88
CA SER A 258 0.77 18.00 -0.41
C SER A 258 1.05 16.91 -1.43
N ASP A 259 1.99 16.02 -1.09
CA ASP A 259 2.49 14.99 -2.00
C ASP A 259 2.49 13.61 -1.34
N PHE A 260 2.47 12.58 -2.18
CA PHE A 260 2.71 11.21 -1.77
C PHE A 260 4.20 10.90 -1.88
N ILE A 261 4.80 10.46 -0.77
CA ILE A 261 6.22 10.15 -0.64
C ILE A 261 6.36 8.70 -0.19
N ASP A 262 7.36 7.98 -0.70
CA ASP A 262 7.64 6.62 -0.25
C ASP A 262 7.89 6.60 1.27
N ALA A 263 7.17 5.74 1.99
CA ALA A 263 7.28 5.63 3.43
C ALA A 263 8.69 5.25 3.91
N SER A 264 9.50 4.67 3.04
CA SER A 264 10.91 4.29 3.29
C SER A 264 11.93 5.31 2.77
N ALA A 265 11.48 6.48 2.29
CA ALA A 265 12.39 7.52 1.80
C ALA A 265 13.38 7.95 2.87
N ASN A 266 14.63 8.11 2.48
CA ASN A 266 15.71 8.61 3.36
C ASN A 266 15.93 10.13 3.25
N GLU A 267 15.29 10.77 2.27
CA GLU A 267 15.40 12.20 2.01
C GLU A 267 14.05 12.74 1.52
N ILE A 268 13.68 13.92 2.00
CA ILE A 268 12.43 14.61 1.63
C ILE A 268 12.77 16.00 1.16
N GLN A 269 12.21 16.40 0.01
CA GLN A 269 12.24 17.78 -0.46
C GLN A 269 11.11 18.55 0.22
N CYS A 270 11.46 19.55 1.03
CA CYS A 270 10.52 20.40 1.74
C CYS A 270 10.26 21.71 0.95
N PRO A 271 9.05 22.29 1.05
CA PRO A 271 8.80 23.60 0.48
C PRO A 271 9.57 24.71 1.21
N VAL A 272 9.90 25.76 0.47
CA VAL A 272 10.55 26.94 1.05
C VAL A 272 9.48 27.82 1.70
N VAL A 273 9.76 28.28 2.92
CA VAL A 273 8.89 29.22 3.66
C VAL A 273 9.64 30.50 4.01
N THR A 274 8.94 31.62 3.93
CA THR A 274 9.48 32.91 4.37
C THR A 274 9.16 33.11 5.84
N ALA A 275 10.20 33.29 6.66
CA ALA A 275 10.01 33.59 8.08
C ALA A 275 9.44 34.98 8.29
N PRO A 276 8.58 35.19 9.29
CA PRO A 276 8.12 36.51 9.72
C PRO A 276 9.29 37.39 10.16
N ALA A 277 9.10 38.73 10.17
CA ALA A 277 10.11 39.66 10.57
C ALA A 277 10.65 39.36 12.00
N GLY A 278 11.96 39.32 12.16
CA GLY A 278 12.64 39.00 13.41
C GLY A 278 12.63 37.51 13.80
N LYS A 279 12.22 36.63 12.91
CA LYS A 279 12.25 35.18 13.10
C LYS A 279 13.07 34.50 12.02
N GLN A 280 13.57 33.31 12.34
CA GLN A 280 14.19 32.38 11.38
C GLN A 280 13.40 31.06 11.34
N PHE A 281 13.40 30.42 10.20
CA PHE A 281 12.83 29.11 10.05
C PHE A 281 13.78 28.05 10.63
N SER A 282 13.29 27.18 11.53
CA SER A 282 14.08 26.17 12.24
C SER A 282 13.76 24.75 11.81
N GLY A 283 12.64 24.54 11.13
CA GLY A 283 12.24 23.22 10.66
C GLY A 283 10.73 23.03 10.57
N TRP A 284 10.34 21.80 10.32
CA TRP A 284 8.94 21.38 10.23
C TRP A 284 8.56 20.51 11.41
N ILE A 285 7.43 20.83 12.04
CA ILE A 285 6.91 20.16 13.23
C ILE A 285 5.55 19.52 12.94
N THR A 286 5.21 18.50 13.71
CA THR A 286 3.83 18.05 13.89
C THR A 286 3.25 18.61 15.17
N GLU A 287 1.94 18.83 15.19
CA GLU A 287 1.17 19.13 16.39
C GLU A 287 0.18 17.98 16.64
N THR A 288 0.22 17.42 17.85
CA THR A 288 -0.69 16.37 18.29
C THR A 288 -1.29 16.78 19.64
N GLU A 289 -2.51 16.35 19.95
CA GLU A 289 -3.07 16.51 21.28
C GLU A 289 -2.72 15.26 22.11
N ASN A 290 -2.19 15.47 23.34
CA ASN A 290 -1.99 14.40 24.30
C ASN A 290 -3.31 14.01 25.00
N GLU A 291 -3.28 12.98 25.85
CA GLU A 291 -4.46 12.53 26.60
C GLU A 291 -5.08 13.62 27.53
N ALA A 292 -4.30 14.62 27.91
CA ALA A 292 -4.77 15.74 28.70
C ALA A 292 -5.37 16.89 27.85
N GLY A 293 -5.39 16.76 26.52
CA GLY A 293 -5.87 17.78 25.60
C GLY A 293 -4.86 18.90 25.34
N GLU A 294 -3.59 18.71 25.71
CA GLU A 294 -2.54 19.69 25.48
C GLU A 294 -1.88 19.46 24.12
N THR A 295 -1.60 20.54 23.40
CA THR A 295 -0.88 20.48 22.12
C THR A 295 0.59 20.14 22.35
N VAL A 296 1.03 19.00 21.84
CA VAL A 296 2.42 18.57 21.83
C VAL A 296 3.01 18.85 20.46
N ARG A 297 4.18 19.49 20.42
CA ARG A 297 4.94 19.80 19.22
C ARG A 297 6.16 18.92 19.12
N ALA A 298 6.36 18.27 17.98
CA ALA A 298 7.55 17.49 17.73
C ALA A 298 8.22 17.97 16.44
N LEU A 299 9.54 18.25 16.50
CA LEU A 299 10.35 18.52 15.31
C LEU A 299 10.49 17.23 14.53
N VAL A 300 10.08 17.24 13.27
CA VAL A 300 10.08 16.06 12.38
C VAL A 300 11.12 16.18 11.29
N LEU A 301 11.19 17.33 10.61
CA LEU A 301 12.09 17.55 9.50
C LEU A 301 12.89 18.85 9.70
N GLN A 302 14.20 18.75 9.49
CA GLN A 302 15.10 19.89 9.51
C GLN A 302 15.82 19.93 8.15
N PRO A 303 15.30 20.71 7.19
CA PRO A 303 15.90 20.80 5.87
C PRO A 303 17.19 21.62 5.91
N ASP A 304 18.12 21.27 5.01
CA ASP A 304 19.32 22.04 4.72
C ASP A 304 19.00 23.31 3.89
N GLU A 305 20.05 24.02 3.47
CA GLU A 305 19.95 25.24 2.65
C GLU A 305 19.30 24.98 1.27
N THR A 306 19.30 23.75 0.79
CA THR A 306 18.66 23.33 -0.48
C THR A 306 17.19 22.92 -0.31
N GLY A 307 16.68 22.90 0.93
CA GLY A 307 15.33 22.45 1.27
C GLY A 307 15.21 20.94 1.44
N LYS A 308 16.33 20.20 1.50
CA LYS A 308 16.31 18.75 1.69
C LYS A 308 16.47 18.37 3.15
N ALA A 309 15.56 17.51 3.63
CA ALA A 309 15.62 16.94 4.97
C ALA A 309 16.00 15.47 4.89
N SER A 310 17.08 15.09 5.57
CA SER A 310 17.50 13.69 5.71
C SER A 310 16.79 13.02 6.88
N LEU A 311 16.42 11.76 6.69
CA LEU A 311 15.77 10.92 7.70
C LEU A 311 16.74 9.83 8.18
N PRO A 312 16.65 9.41 9.44
CA PRO A 312 17.44 8.29 9.94
C PRO A 312 17.18 7.00 9.12
N ALA A 313 18.23 6.22 8.89
CA ALA A 313 18.11 4.95 8.21
C ALA A 313 17.16 4.01 8.96
N GLY A 314 16.22 3.40 8.23
CA GLY A 314 15.21 2.50 8.80
C GLY A 314 14.00 3.22 9.39
N ASN A 315 13.92 4.55 9.30
CA ASN A 315 12.70 5.27 9.64
C ASN A 315 11.59 4.89 8.64
N ARG A 316 10.36 4.84 9.16
CA ARG A 316 9.16 4.69 8.33
C ARG A 316 8.30 5.92 8.52
N LEU A 317 8.08 6.64 7.44
CA LEU A 317 7.17 7.77 7.42
C LEU A 317 5.73 7.30 7.60
N GLU A 318 4.95 8.15 8.26
CA GLU A 318 3.50 8.02 8.39
C GLU A 318 2.84 9.24 7.76
N PRO A 319 1.56 9.16 7.38
CA PRO A 319 0.81 10.30 6.90
C PRO A 319 0.79 11.41 7.96
N MET A 320 1.18 12.63 7.59
CA MET A 320 1.22 13.74 8.55
C MET A 320 1.02 15.11 7.92
N THR A 321 0.55 16.03 8.74
CA THR A 321 0.55 17.46 8.43
C THR A 321 1.69 18.15 9.18
N LEU A 322 2.49 18.90 8.44
CA LEU A 322 3.70 19.57 8.90
C LEU A 322 3.49 21.09 8.90
N LEU A 323 3.84 21.72 10.00
CA LEU A 323 3.76 23.15 10.22
C LEU A 323 5.16 23.74 10.37
N PRO A 324 5.45 24.96 9.90
CA PRO A 324 6.77 25.56 10.04
C PRO A 324 7.01 26.02 11.47
N LEU A 325 8.17 25.70 12.00
CA LEU A 325 8.67 26.23 13.27
C LEU A 325 9.50 27.48 12.98
N PHE A 326 9.14 28.59 13.62
CA PHE A 326 9.88 29.84 13.56
C PHE A 326 10.40 30.22 14.94
N GLU A 327 11.72 30.41 15.06
CA GLU A 327 12.40 30.82 16.26
C GLU A 327 12.83 32.31 16.17
N GLN A 328 13.20 32.89 17.26
CA GLN A 328 13.74 34.28 17.31
C GLN A 328 15.08 34.32 16.57
N ASP A 329 15.26 35.30 15.69
CA ASP A 329 16.53 35.53 15.00
C ASP A 329 17.47 36.33 15.92
N GLU A 330 18.28 35.59 16.70
CA GLU A 330 19.24 36.18 17.64
C GLU A 330 20.33 37.04 16.97
N SER A 331 20.51 36.89 15.66
CA SER A 331 21.48 37.69 14.88
C SER A 331 21.04 39.16 14.68
N LYS A 332 19.79 39.48 15.01
CA LYS A 332 19.15 40.79 14.85
C LYS A 332 18.84 41.48 16.17
N LEU A 333 19.26 40.87 17.29
CA LEU A 333 19.25 41.47 18.63
C LEU A 333 20.61 42.08 18.91
#